data_dfb6020efac103c899cca0615b9d97d3
#
_entry.id   dfb6020efac103c899cca0615b9d97d3
#
_cell.length_a   1.000
_cell.length_b   1.000
_cell.length_c   1.000
_cell.angle_alpha   90.00
_cell.angle_beta   90.00
_cell.angle_gamma   90.00
#
_symmetry.space_group_name_H-M   'P 1'
#
loop_
_entity.id
_entity.type
_entity.pdbx_description
1 polymer ?
#
loop_
_entity_poly.entity_id
_entity_poly.type
_entity_poly.pdbx_seq_one_letter_code
_entity_poly.pdbx_strand_id
1 'polypeptide(L)'
;MSMAASTPLSPGATIGILGNGQLGRMLCLAAARLGYRTHVYGPDRDSPAEQVATVATVAAYDDEAALAAFADAVDVITFEFENVPAQAAAFLAAHTDVRPSWRALEVAQDRTKEKTFFAEIGAATPPWRPIDSLDDLKTALNTIKPPAILKTARLGYDGKGQAKITNASDADSAWKTIGGEAVSSTRPYAILEGFVDFTREISVIAARSRDGATVCFEPTENVHTNHMLATSTVPAAISSAIAATACDIAVRAAVALDLVGLLAVEMFVAPDGTLLCNEMAPRPHNSGHWTMDGGGCDQFEMLVRAAAGLPLVTPMRTVDVTMINLVGDGIEDLERYYTDPTARVHLYGKAHARAGRKMGHVNIVRLKKS
;
A
#
# COMPACT_ATOMS: atom_id res chain seq x y z
N MET A 1 27.14 5.93 14.66
CA MET A 1 28.03 5.64 13.53
C MET A 1 27.44 6.32 12.30
N SER A 2 28.18 7.29 11.71
CA SER A 2 27.75 7.93 10.46
C SER A 2 27.77 6.86 9.36
N MET A 3 26.62 6.50 8.84
CA MET A 3 26.54 5.64 7.64
C MET A 3 27.15 6.42 6.48
N ALA A 4 28.23 5.89 5.91
CA ALA A 4 28.82 6.48 4.71
C ALA A 4 27.71 6.59 3.64
N ALA A 5 27.59 7.77 3.04
CA ALA A 5 26.66 7.99 1.93
C ALA A 5 27.05 7.02 0.82
N SER A 6 26.23 5.99 0.59
CA SER A 6 26.46 5.08 -0.53
C SER A 6 26.16 5.82 -1.82
N THR A 7 27.05 5.67 -2.79
CA THR A 7 26.87 6.24 -4.13
C THR A 7 25.55 5.75 -4.72
N PRO A 8 24.70 6.62 -5.30
CA PRO A 8 23.51 6.20 -6.03
C PRO A 8 23.86 5.22 -7.15
N LEU A 9 22.94 4.34 -7.50
CA LEU A 9 23.06 3.48 -8.65
C LEU A 9 23.22 4.31 -9.94
N SER A 10 24.17 3.91 -10.78
CA SER A 10 24.39 4.58 -12.06
C SER A 10 23.24 4.27 -13.03
N PRO A 11 22.94 5.18 -13.99
CA PRO A 11 22.05 4.85 -15.11
C PRO A 11 22.51 3.56 -15.82
N GLY A 12 21.56 2.73 -16.21
CA GLY A 12 21.80 1.39 -16.78
C GLY A 12 21.83 0.26 -15.74
N ALA A 13 21.89 0.57 -14.43
CA ALA A 13 21.72 -0.44 -13.39
C ALA A 13 20.31 -1.07 -13.44
N THR A 14 20.18 -2.27 -12.90
CA THR A 14 18.94 -3.06 -12.93
C THR A 14 18.28 -3.07 -11.57
N ILE A 15 17.03 -2.58 -11.51
CA ILE A 15 16.18 -2.65 -10.32
C ILE A 15 15.32 -3.91 -10.41
N GLY A 16 15.46 -4.81 -9.44
CA GLY A 16 14.59 -5.94 -9.24
C GLY A 16 13.26 -5.51 -8.61
N ILE A 17 12.15 -6.02 -9.13
CA ILE A 17 10.82 -5.75 -8.59
C ILE A 17 10.15 -7.08 -8.26
N LEU A 18 9.94 -7.34 -6.96
CA LEU A 18 9.24 -8.51 -6.49
C LEU A 18 7.74 -8.25 -6.50
N GLY A 19 7.03 -9.02 -7.33
CA GLY A 19 5.68 -8.76 -7.77
C GLY A 19 5.63 -8.31 -9.24
N ASN A 20 4.61 -8.75 -9.96
CA ASN A 20 4.50 -8.50 -11.40
C ASN A 20 3.12 -7.91 -11.80
N GLY A 21 2.42 -7.30 -10.84
CA GLY A 21 1.12 -6.66 -11.03
C GLY A 21 1.21 -5.24 -11.63
N GLN A 22 0.11 -4.49 -11.46
CA GLN A 22 -0.01 -3.13 -12.00
C GLN A 22 0.94 -2.12 -11.35
N LEU A 23 1.25 -2.25 -10.06
CA LEU A 23 2.17 -1.33 -9.39
C LEU A 23 3.59 -1.57 -9.92
N GLY A 24 3.96 -2.84 -10.13
CA GLY A 24 5.21 -3.22 -10.80
C GLY A 24 5.32 -2.63 -12.21
N ARG A 25 4.22 -2.66 -13.00
CA ARG A 25 4.17 -1.98 -14.31
C ARG A 25 4.51 -0.50 -14.20
N MET A 26 3.87 0.22 -13.27
CA MET A 26 4.10 1.65 -13.10
C MET A 26 5.51 1.94 -12.57
N LEU A 27 6.06 1.07 -11.71
CA LEU A 27 7.47 1.14 -11.27
C LEU A 27 8.44 0.95 -12.43
N CYS A 28 8.22 -0.01 -13.32
CA CYS A 28 9.04 -0.21 -14.51
C CYS A 28 9.06 1.05 -15.39
N LEU A 29 7.90 1.67 -15.62
CA LEU A 29 7.80 2.89 -16.42
C LEU A 29 8.52 4.08 -15.74
N ALA A 30 8.43 4.21 -14.42
CA ALA A 30 9.14 5.24 -13.66
C ALA A 30 10.67 5.01 -13.69
N ALA A 31 11.13 3.76 -13.51
CA ALA A 31 12.53 3.39 -13.58
C ALA A 31 13.12 3.69 -14.96
N ALA A 32 12.39 3.37 -16.03
CA ALA A 32 12.82 3.62 -17.42
C ALA A 32 13.03 5.12 -17.69
N ARG A 33 12.17 6.01 -17.15
CA ARG A 33 12.34 7.47 -17.25
C ARG A 33 13.65 7.96 -16.61
N LEU A 34 14.13 7.27 -15.57
CA LEU A 34 15.39 7.58 -14.87
C LEU A 34 16.61 6.82 -15.44
N GLY A 35 16.42 6.09 -16.54
CA GLY A 35 17.50 5.37 -17.21
C GLY A 35 17.89 4.04 -16.57
N TYR A 36 17.05 3.49 -15.67
CA TYR A 36 17.26 2.17 -15.07
C TYR A 36 16.58 1.07 -15.89
N ARG A 37 17.19 -0.11 -15.85
CA ARG A 37 16.58 -1.36 -16.32
C ARG A 37 15.75 -1.96 -15.21
N THR A 38 14.77 -2.79 -15.56
CA THR A 38 13.94 -3.48 -14.58
C THR A 38 13.90 -4.97 -14.84
N HIS A 39 13.96 -5.75 -13.78
CA HIS A 39 13.75 -7.19 -13.78
C HIS A 39 12.60 -7.49 -12.82
N VAL A 40 11.47 -7.97 -13.33
CA VAL A 40 10.32 -8.33 -12.51
C VAL A 40 10.30 -9.81 -12.19
N TYR A 41 9.87 -10.18 -10.99
CA TYR A 41 9.73 -11.55 -10.52
C TYR A 41 8.33 -11.77 -9.94
N GLY A 42 7.62 -12.78 -10.41
CA GLY A 42 6.31 -13.14 -9.87
C GLY A 42 5.73 -14.38 -10.51
N PRO A 43 4.65 -14.96 -9.93
CA PRO A 43 4.13 -16.26 -10.37
C PRO A 43 3.26 -16.18 -11.63
N ASP A 44 2.77 -15.00 -12.00
CA ASP A 44 1.79 -14.84 -13.07
C ASP A 44 2.48 -14.59 -14.42
N ARG A 45 2.05 -15.33 -15.45
CA ARG A 45 2.43 -15.08 -16.86
C ARG A 45 1.56 -13.97 -17.44
N ASP A 46 2.05 -13.34 -18.53
CA ASP A 46 1.33 -12.27 -19.26
C ASP A 46 0.85 -11.15 -18.30
N SER A 47 1.66 -10.89 -17.28
CA SER A 47 1.33 -9.97 -16.22
C SER A 47 1.52 -8.50 -16.62
N PRO A 48 0.85 -7.55 -15.95
CA PRO A 48 0.99 -6.12 -16.25
C PRO A 48 2.42 -5.61 -16.28
N ALA A 49 3.27 -6.04 -15.36
CA ALA A 49 4.66 -5.57 -15.28
C ALA A 49 5.55 -6.24 -16.35
N GLU A 50 5.31 -7.52 -16.65
CA GLU A 50 6.04 -8.25 -17.67
C GLU A 50 5.98 -7.57 -19.04
N GLN A 51 4.85 -6.94 -19.38
CA GLN A 51 4.66 -6.23 -20.66
C GLN A 51 5.60 -5.03 -20.87
N VAL A 52 6.22 -4.51 -19.82
CA VAL A 52 7.03 -3.27 -19.86
C VAL A 52 8.39 -3.40 -19.18
N ALA A 53 8.66 -4.51 -18.51
CA ALA A 53 9.94 -4.78 -17.86
C ALA A 53 11.03 -5.10 -18.93
N THR A 54 12.29 -4.83 -18.57
CA THR A 54 13.43 -5.24 -19.41
C THR A 54 13.61 -6.76 -19.40
N VAL A 55 13.41 -7.38 -18.24
CA VAL A 55 13.49 -8.83 -18.02
C VAL A 55 12.35 -9.24 -17.08
N ALA A 56 11.83 -10.45 -17.26
CA ALA A 56 10.84 -11.05 -16.36
C ALA A 56 11.23 -12.49 -16.01
N THR A 57 11.11 -12.83 -14.73
CA THR A 57 11.20 -14.22 -14.24
C THR A 57 9.82 -14.62 -13.72
N VAL A 58 9.27 -15.69 -14.31
CA VAL A 58 7.99 -16.25 -13.87
C VAL A 58 8.27 -17.50 -13.05
N ALA A 59 8.18 -17.38 -11.73
CA ALA A 59 8.40 -18.46 -10.77
C ALA A 59 7.66 -18.20 -9.46
N ALA A 60 7.47 -19.25 -8.67
CA ALA A 60 6.82 -19.15 -7.35
C ALA A 60 7.74 -18.44 -6.35
N TYR A 61 7.14 -17.81 -5.32
CA TYR A 61 7.91 -17.09 -4.29
C TYR A 61 8.66 -18.01 -3.30
N ASP A 62 8.48 -19.31 -3.38
CA ASP A 62 9.19 -20.35 -2.62
C ASP A 62 10.24 -21.09 -3.47
N ASP A 63 10.44 -20.71 -4.72
CA ASP A 63 11.51 -21.22 -5.58
C ASP A 63 12.84 -20.50 -5.26
N GLU A 64 13.58 -21.03 -4.29
CA GLU A 64 14.84 -20.42 -3.84
C GLU A 64 15.90 -20.36 -4.95
N ALA A 65 15.92 -21.31 -5.88
CA ALA A 65 16.88 -21.30 -6.97
C ALA A 65 16.59 -20.17 -7.96
N ALA A 66 15.31 -19.95 -8.30
CA ALA A 66 14.88 -18.83 -9.14
C ALA A 66 15.07 -17.47 -8.41
N LEU A 67 14.81 -17.41 -7.10
CA LEU A 67 15.05 -16.21 -6.29
C LEU A 67 16.55 -15.86 -6.23
N ALA A 68 17.45 -16.84 -6.05
CA ALA A 68 18.89 -16.60 -6.06
C ALA A 68 19.37 -16.07 -7.42
N ALA A 69 18.95 -16.69 -8.51
CA ALA A 69 19.28 -16.24 -9.86
C ALA A 69 18.73 -14.83 -10.17
N PHE A 70 17.55 -14.50 -9.64
CA PHE A 70 16.98 -13.15 -9.73
C PHE A 70 17.83 -12.13 -8.94
N ALA A 71 18.24 -12.47 -7.71
CA ALA A 71 19.09 -11.60 -6.88
C ALA A 71 20.44 -11.31 -7.53
N ASP A 72 21.06 -12.32 -8.15
CA ASP A 72 22.35 -12.18 -8.86
C ASP A 72 22.27 -11.30 -10.13
N ALA A 73 21.08 -11.13 -10.69
CA ALA A 73 20.85 -10.38 -11.92
C ALA A 73 20.46 -8.91 -11.71
N VAL A 74 20.42 -8.42 -10.46
CA VAL A 74 19.94 -7.07 -10.14
C VAL A 74 20.83 -6.36 -9.13
N ASP A 75 20.83 -5.03 -9.14
CA ASP A 75 21.67 -4.19 -8.27
C ASP A 75 20.96 -3.83 -6.96
N VAL A 76 19.64 -3.81 -6.95
CA VAL A 76 18.77 -3.57 -5.79
C VAL A 76 17.41 -4.19 -6.04
N ILE A 77 16.74 -4.64 -4.99
CA ILE A 77 15.37 -5.16 -5.09
C ILE A 77 14.41 -4.24 -4.35
N THR A 78 13.25 -3.99 -4.96
CA THR A 78 12.05 -3.46 -4.31
C THR A 78 10.87 -4.40 -4.51
N PHE A 79 9.72 -4.11 -3.89
CA PHE A 79 8.51 -4.91 -4.09
C PHE A 79 7.31 -4.01 -4.36
N GLU A 80 6.33 -4.55 -5.09
CA GLU A 80 5.12 -3.81 -5.47
C GLU A 80 3.87 -4.27 -4.73
N PHE A 81 3.97 -5.39 -3.99
CA PHE A 81 2.83 -6.04 -3.38
C PHE A 81 3.12 -6.45 -1.93
N GLU A 82 2.25 -6.05 -1.00
CA GLU A 82 2.44 -6.31 0.43
C GLU A 82 2.28 -7.77 0.84
N ASN A 83 1.64 -8.61 0.02
CA ASN A 83 1.46 -10.03 0.30
C ASN A 83 2.55 -10.92 -0.34
N VAL A 84 3.63 -10.34 -0.86
CA VAL A 84 4.84 -11.11 -1.14
C VAL A 84 5.30 -11.76 0.16
N PRO A 85 5.56 -13.09 0.19
CA PRO A 85 5.98 -13.73 1.43
C PRO A 85 7.22 -13.06 2.04
N ALA A 86 7.12 -12.66 3.30
CA ALA A 86 8.25 -12.00 3.99
C ALA A 86 9.50 -12.89 3.99
N GLN A 87 9.34 -14.21 3.97
CA GLN A 87 10.43 -15.18 3.85
C GLN A 87 11.19 -15.07 2.52
N ALA A 88 10.45 -14.86 1.39
CA ALA A 88 11.10 -14.65 0.09
C ALA A 88 11.91 -13.35 0.09
N ALA A 89 11.35 -12.27 0.63
CA ALA A 89 12.07 -11.00 0.77
C ALA A 89 13.27 -11.11 1.73
N ALA A 90 13.16 -11.89 2.81
CA ALA A 90 14.26 -12.15 3.74
C ALA A 90 15.37 -13.01 3.09
N PHE A 91 15.00 -14.03 2.29
CA PHE A 91 15.94 -14.81 1.50
C PHE A 91 16.72 -13.91 0.54
N LEU A 92 16.04 -13.07 -0.23
CA LEU A 92 16.66 -12.12 -1.15
C LEU A 92 17.58 -11.12 -0.43
N ALA A 93 17.21 -10.67 0.77
CA ALA A 93 18.01 -9.73 1.56
C ALA A 93 19.35 -10.33 2.05
N ALA A 94 19.49 -11.66 2.04
CA ALA A 94 20.77 -12.32 2.29
C ALA A 94 21.70 -12.31 1.07
N HIS A 95 21.19 -11.99 -0.12
CA HIS A 95 21.94 -12.02 -1.38
C HIS A 95 22.19 -10.62 -1.95
N THR A 96 21.23 -9.71 -1.80
CA THR A 96 21.33 -8.33 -2.31
C THR A 96 20.50 -7.36 -1.46
N ASP A 97 20.69 -6.05 -1.68
CA ASP A 97 19.92 -5.01 -0.98
C ASP A 97 18.43 -5.09 -1.36
N VAL A 98 17.53 -5.23 -0.36
CA VAL A 98 16.06 -5.18 -0.52
C VAL A 98 15.53 -3.93 0.16
N ARG A 99 14.85 -3.07 -0.59
CA ARG A 99 14.34 -1.75 -0.15
C ARG A 99 12.89 -1.55 -0.59
N PRO A 100 11.92 -1.44 0.33
CA PRO A 100 12.08 -1.46 1.79
C PRO A 100 12.53 -2.82 2.33
N SER A 101 12.98 -2.81 3.61
CA SER A 101 13.36 -4.03 4.33
C SER A 101 12.17 -5.01 4.43
N TRP A 102 12.43 -6.31 4.36
CA TRP A 102 11.44 -7.36 4.58
C TRP A 102 10.70 -7.25 5.93
N ARG A 103 11.33 -6.61 6.93
CA ARG A 103 10.71 -6.35 8.25
C ARG A 103 9.50 -5.42 8.12
N ALA A 104 9.54 -4.46 7.20
CA ALA A 104 8.39 -3.60 6.94
C ALA A 104 7.20 -4.39 6.40
N LEU A 105 7.45 -5.40 5.52
CA LEU A 105 6.44 -6.35 5.07
C LEU A 105 5.90 -7.19 6.22
N GLU A 106 6.78 -7.71 7.08
CA GLU A 106 6.38 -8.55 8.21
C GLU A 106 5.41 -7.83 9.16
N VAL A 107 5.65 -6.54 9.42
CA VAL A 107 4.75 -5.73 10.26
C VAL A 107 3.44 -5.46 9.52
N ALA A 108 3.49 -5.04 8.26
CA ALA A 108 2.29 -4.68 7.49
C ALA A 108 1.40 -5.87 7.13
N GLN A 109 1.95 -7.10 7.05
CA GLN A 109 1.21 -8.31 6.73
C GLN A 109 0.38 -8.87 7.89
N ASP A 110 0.58 -8.38 9.11
CA ASP A 110 -0.05 -8.90 10.32
C ASP A 110 -0.68 -7.76 11.11
N ARG A 111 -2.01 -7.72 11.13
CA ARG A 111 -2.78 -6.64 11.77
C ARG A 111 -2.46 -6.48 13.25
N THR A 112 -2.07 -7.53 13.95
CA THR A 112 -1.71 -7.43 15.37
C THR A 112 -0.34 -6.78 15.55
N LYS A 113 0.62 -7.13 14.69
CA LYS A 113 1.94 -6.49 14.66
C LYS A 113 1.80 -5.02 14.26
N GLU A 114 1.00 -4.74 13.24
CA GLU A 114 0.73 -3.40 12.74
C GLU A 114 0.10 -2.49 13.81
N LYS A 115 -0.94 -2.96 14.49
CA LYS A 115 -1.58 -2.18 15.56
C LYS A 115 -0.66 -1.98 16.76
N THR A 116 0.13 -2.99 17.13
CA THR A 116 1.15 -2.89 18.19
C THR A 116 2.20 -1.85 17.80
N PHE A 117 2.70 -1.91 16.57
CA PHE A 117 3.66 -0.95 16.05
C PHE A 117 3.12 0.49 16.05
N PHE A 118 1.87 0.73 15.64
CA PHE A 118 1.28 2.06 15.75
C PHE A 118 1.22 2.57 17.19
N ALA A 119 0.89 1.70 18.14
CA ALA A 119 0.91 2.07 19.57
C ALA A 119 2.31 2.42 20.06
N GLU A 120 3.34 1.66 19.67
CA GLU A 120 4.75 1.90 20.02
C GLU A 120 5.25 3.26 19.54
N ILE A 121 4.83 3.70 18.37
CA ILE A 121 5.15 5.04 17.84
C ILE A 121 4.21 6.13 18.36
N GLY A 122 3.29 5.84 19.27
CA GLY A 122 2.34 6.80 19.81
C GLY A 122 1.26 7.26 18.82
N ALA A 123 0.95 6.46 17.80
CA ALA A 123 -0.15 6.72 16.88
C ALA A 123 -1.40 5.96 17.34
N ALA A 124 -2.53 6.68 17.43
CA ALA A 124 -3.78 6.07 17.87
C ALA A 124 -4.36 5.14 16.80
N THR A 125 -5.00 4.05 17.24
CA THR A 125 -5.75 3.12 16.39
C THR A 125 -7.16 2.95 16.98
N PRO A 126 -8.13 2.42 16.23
CA PRO A 126 -9.34 1.90 16.83
C PRO A 126 -9.00 0.92 17.97
N PRO A 127 -9.80 0.83 19.05
CA PRO A 127 -9.59 -0.18 20.07
C PRO A 127 -9.68 -1.57 19.45
N TRP A 128 -8.75 -2.48 19.80
CA TRP A 128 -8.69 -3.79 19.20
C TRP A 128 -8.28 -4.90 20.19
N ARG A 129 -8.54 -6.16 19.81
CA ARG A 129 -8.14 -7.36 20.54
C ARG A 129 -7.75 -8.47 19.56
N PRO A 130 -6.69 -9.26 19.83
CA PRO A 130 -6.40 -10.48 19.11
C PRO A 130 -7.48 -11.54 19.42
N ILE A 131 -7.78 -12.37 18.40
CA ILE A 131 -8.84 -13.39 18.48
C ILE A 131 -8.27 -14.71 17.92
N ASP A 132 -8.23 -15.72 18.77
CA ASP A 132 -7.75 -17.05 18.44
C ASP A 132 -8.86 -18.09 18.26
N SER A 133 -10.05 -17.78 18.83
CA SER A 133 -11.18 -18.70 18.83
C SER A 133 -12.52 -17.92 18.86
N LEU A 134 -13.62 -18.64 18.62
CA LEU A 134 -14.95 -18.08 18.76
C LEU A 134 -15.23 -17.66 20.22
N ASP A 135 -14.71 -18.38 21.20
CA ASP A 135 -14.90 -18.04 22.62
C ASP A 135 -14.11 -16.78 22.98
N ASP A 136 -12.90 -16.59 22.41
CA ASP A 136 -12.17 -15.32 22.54
C ASP A 136 -12.96 -14.16 21.94
N LEU A 137 -13.57 -14.36 20.76
CA LEU A 137 -14.41 -13.35 20.13
C LEU A 137 -15.58 -12.96 21.03
N LYS A 138 -16.32 -13.94 21.57
CA LYS A 138 -17.43 -13.71 22.49
C LYS A 138 -16.98 -12.96 23.75
N THR A 139 -15.80 -13.29 24.26
CA THR A 139 -15.20 -12.61 25.42
C THR A 139 -14.77 -11.18 25.07
N ALA A 140 -14.12 -10.99 23.91
CA ALA A 140 -13.67 -9.66 23.47
C ALA A 140 -14.83 -8.69 23.24
N LEU A 141 -16.00 -9.16 22.81
CA LEU A 141 -17.22 -8.36 22.62
C LEU A 141 -17.78 -7.78 23.93
N ASN A 142 -17.36 -8.27 25.10
CA ASN A 142 -17.69 -7.63 26.37
C ASN A 142 -16.88 -6.33 26.59
N THR A 143 -15.70 -6.21 25.97
CA THR A 143 -14.82 -5.05 26.09
C THR A 143 -14.97 -4.11 24.88
N ILE A 144 -14.90 -4.67 23.66
CA ILE A 144 -15.16 -3.96 22.40
C ILE A 144 -16.61 -4.22 22.02
N LYS A 145 -17.50 -3.35 22.52
CA LYS A 145 -18.94 -3.51 22.28
C LYS A 145 -19.28 -3.27 20.81
N PRO A 146 -20.28 -3.98 20.26
CA PRO A 146 -20.81 -3.69 18.93
C PRO A 146 -21.32 -2.23 18.82
N PRO A 147 -21.26 -1.62 17.63
CA PRO A 147 -20.76 -2.23 16.40
C PRO A 147 -19.24 -2.41 16.43
N ALA A 148 -18.77 -3.52 15.86
CA ALA A 148 -17.35 -3.88 15.76
C ALA A 148 -17.06 -4.56 14.41
N ILE A 149 -15.79 -4.63 14.04
CA ILE A 149 -15.34 -5.31 12.82
C ILE A 149 -14.40 -6.45 13.21
N LEU A 150 -14.77 -7.66 12.83
CA LEU A 150 -13.91 -8.82 12.92
C LEU A 150 -13.12 -8.96 11.61
N LYS A 151 -11.80 -9.04 11.68
CA LYS A 151 -10.91 -9.15 10.50
C LYS A 151 -9.95 -10.32 10.68
N THR A 152 -9.63 -11.06 9.61
CA THR A 152 -8.49 -12.00 9.65
C THR A 152 -7.21 -11.22 9.97
N ALA A 153 -6.32 -11.80 10.77
CA ALA A 153 -5.06 -11.15 11.14
C ALA A 153 -4.14 -10.95 9.93
N ARG A 154 -4.23 -11.83 8.94
CA ARG A 154 -3.39 -11.81 7.73
C ARG A 154 -4.24 -12.04 6.48
N LEU A 155 -3.69 -11.66 5.30
CA LEU A 155 -4.25 -11.92 3.96
C LEU A 155 -5.63 -11.29 3.66
N GLY A 156 -6.14 -10.40 4.50
CA GLY A 156 -7.37 -9.64 4.23
C GLY A 156 -7.07 -8.42 3.35
N TYR A 157 -7.84 -8.23 2.26
CA TYR A 157 -7.74 -7.07 1.37
C TYR A 157 -9.08 -6.80 0.68
N ASP A 158 -9.33 -5.56 0.27
CA ASP A 158 -10.54 -5.12 -0.45
C ASP A 158 -11.85 -5.69 0.17
N GLY A 159 -11.95 -5.67 1.52
CA GLY A 159 -13.11 -6.19 2.26
C GLY A 159 -13.19 -7.71 2.44
N LYS A 160 -12.27 -8.47 1.88
CA LYS A 160 -12.18 -9.92 2.11
C LYS A 160 -11.61 -10.23 3.48
N GLY A 161 -12.10 -11.29 4.11
CA GLY A 161 -11.65 -11.70 5.44
C GLY A 161 -12.10 -10.74 6.55
N GLN A 162 -13.24 -10.04 6.38
CA GLN A 162 -13.84 -9.21 7.43
C GLN A 162 -15.35 -9.40 7.53
N ALA A 163 -15.87 -9.19 8.72
CA ALA A 163 -17.30 -9.22 9.02
C ALA A 163 -17.66 -8.14 10.03
N LYS A 164 -18.75 -7.40 9.76
CA LYS A 164 -19.31 -6.44 10.70
C LYS A 164 -20.17 -7.17 11.73
N ILE A 165 -19.95 -6.89 13.00
CA ILE A 165 -20.74 -7.38 14.13
C ILE A 165 -21.58 -6.21 14.62
N THR A 166 -22.89 -6.29 14.39
CA THR A 166 -23.84 -5.24 14.82
C THR A 166 -24.38 -5.53 16.21
N ASN A 167 -24.51 -6.79 16.55
CA ASN A 167 -24.95 -7.27 17.87
C ASN A 167 -24.05 -8.41 18.33
N ALA A 168 -23.92 -8.63 19.63
CA ALA A 168 -23.10 -9.72 20.17
C ALA A 168 -23.55 -11.11 19.69
N SER A 169 -24.84 -11.27 19.37
CA SER A 169 -25.41 -12.50 18.77
C SER A 169 -24.86 -12.83 17.37
N ASP A 170 -24.27 -11.86 16.68
CA ASP A 170 -23.72 -12.05 15.34
C ASP A 170 -22.34 -12.75 15.36
N ALA A 171 -21.76 -13.01 16.53
CA ALA A 171 -20.42 -13.53 16.70
C ALA A 171 -20.17 -14.85 15.93
N ASP A 172 -21.10 -15.82 16.05
CA ASP A 172 -20.98 -17.11 15.38
C ASP A 172 -20.98 -16.97 13.86
N SER A 173 -21.88 -16.15 13.31
CA SER A 173 -21.96 -15.89 11.87
C SER A 173 -20.77 -15.11 11.36
N ALA A 174 -20.27 -14.12 12.10
CA ALA A 174 -19.08 -13.35 11.76
C ALA A 174 -17.83 -14.22 11.74
N TRP A 175 -17.66 -15.09 12.76
CA TRP A 175 -16.56 -16.05 12.83
C TRP A 175 -16.54 -17.00 11.62
N LYS A 176 -17.70 -17.54 11.26
CA LYS A 176 -17.85 -18.37 10.07
C LYS A 176 -17.55 -17.62 8.77
N THR A 177 -17.99 -16.36 8.66
CA THR A 177 -17.79 -15.52 7.46
C THR A 177 -16.30 -15.28 7.17
N ILE A 178 -15.46 -15.12 8.19
CA ILE A 178 -14.02 -14.97 8.02
C ILE A 178 -13.27 -16.31 7.88
N GLY A 179 -13.99 -17.45 7.85
CA GLY A 179 -13.39 -18.78 7.75
C GLY A 179 -12.80 -19.30 9.05
N GLY A 180 -13.24 -18.80 10.19
CA GLY A 180 -12.71 -19.14 11.53
C GLY A 180 -12.91 -20.61 11.96
N GLU A 181 -13.72 -21.37 11.22
CA GLU A 181 -13.89 -22.82 11.42
C GLU A 181 -12.74 -23.63 10.78
N ALA A 182 -11.95 -23.00 9.87
CA ALA A 182 -10.81 -23.69 9.25
C ALA A 182 -9.64 -23.78 10.22
N VAL A 183 -8.95 -24.91 10.20
CA VAL A 183 -7.73 -25.10 10.99
C VAL A 183 -6.64 -24.20 10.40
N SER A 184 -6.22 -23.18 11.16
CA SER A 184 -5.10 -22.29 10.80
C SER A 184 -3.93 -22.53 11.75
N SER A 185 -2.71 -22.59 11.18
CA SER A 185 -1.46 -22.60 11.96
C SER A 185 -1.03 -21.21 12.42
N THR A 186 -1.64 -20.16 11.85
CA THR A 186 -1.28 -18.76 12.17
C THR A 186 -2.07 -18.27 13.38
N ARG A 187 -1.36 -17.74 14.39
CA ARG A 187 -1.95 -17.14 15.58
C ARG A 187 -1.43 -15.72 15.81
N PRO A 188 -2.29 -14.80 16.25
CA PRO A 188 -3.76 -14.92 16.32
C PRO A 188 -4.38 -15.11 14.95
N TYR A 189 -5.56 -15.73 14.88
CA TYR A 189 -6.26 -15.97 13.63
C TYR A 189 -6.91 -14.71 13.08
N ALA A 190 -7.44 -13.87 13.97
CA ALA A 190 -8.17 -12.66 13.65
C ALA A 190 -7.90 -11.54 14.67
N ILE A 191 -8.40 -10.35 14.38
CA ILE A 191 -8.55 -9.25 15.31
C ILE A 191 -9.99 -8.78 15.33
N LEU A 192 -10.47 -8.35 16.52
CA LEU A 192 -11.70 -7.60 16.67
C LEU A 192 -11.34 -6.13 16.85
N GLU A 193 -11.88 -5.26 15.99
CA GLU A 193 -11.71 -3.81 16.09
C GLU A 193 -13.04 -3.12 16.40
N GLY A 194 -13.01 -2.08 17.24
CA GLY A 194 -14.14 -1.20 17.44
C GLY A 194 -14.50 -0.47 16.14
N PHE A 195 -15.80 -0.38 15.86
CA PHE A 195 -16.26 0.42 14.71
C PHE A 195 -15.95 1.90 14.96
N VAL A 196 -15.38 2.55 13.95
CA VAL A 196 -15.07 3.98 13.97
C VAL A 196 -16.19 4.73 13.26
N ASP A 197 -16.81 5.67 13.97
CA ASP A 197 -17.65 6.68 13.34
C ASP A 197 -16.72 7.80 12.86
N PHE A 198 -16.44 7.83 11.57
CA PHE A 198 -15.50 8.78 10.98
C PHE A 198 -16.22 9.74 10.01
N THR A 199 -15.68 10.93 9.90
CA THR A 199 -16.16 11.93 8.93
C THR A 199 -15.47 11.77 7.57
N ARG A 200 -14.23 11.30 7.56
CA ARG A 200 -13.40 11.06 6.36
C ARG A 200 -12.43 9.93 6.57
N GLU A 201 -12.11 9.28 5.46
CA GLU A 201 -10.92 8.44 5.34
C GLU A 201 -9.84 9.21 4.58
N ILE A 202 -8.64 9.21 5.09
CA ILE A 202 -7.49 9.83 4.44
C ILE A 202 -6.34 8.85 4.36
N SER A 203 -5.43 9.08 3.42
CA SER A 203 -4.16 8.39 3.37
C SER A 203 -3.02 9.36 3.15
N VAL A 204 -1.86 8.99 3.66
CA VAL A 204 -0.62 9.74 3.52
C VAL A 204 0.47 8.80 3.03
N ILE A 205 1.26 9.24 2.05
CA ILE A 205 2.43 8.52 1.59
C ILE A 205 3.67 9.29 2.03
N ALA A 206 4.48 8.65 2.87
CA ALA A 206 5.81 9.14 3.24
C ALA A 206 6.87 8.35 2.46
N ALA A 207 7.96 9.02 2.10
CA ALA A 207 9.16 8.41 1.58
C ALA A 207 10.33 8.67 2.52
N ARG A 208 11.22 7.68 2.67
CA ARG A 208 12.47 7.82 3.41
C ARG A 208 13.61 7.24 2.58
N SER A 209 14.70 7.98 2.51
CA SER A 209 15.95 7.58 1.85
C SER A 209 16.90 6.88 2.81
N ARG A 210 17.95 6.32 2.26
CA ARG A 210 18.99 5.60 3.04
C ARG A 210 19.76 6.50 4.01
N ASP A 211 19.93 7.78 3.69
CA ASP A 211 20.57 8.77 4.57
C ASP A 211 19.62 9.30 5.66
N GLY A 212 18.38 8.82 5.69
CA GLY A 212 17.37 9.18 6.66
C GLY A 212 16.53 10.39 6.31
N ALA A 213 16.75 11.04 5.16
CA ALA A 213 15.90 12.12 4.71
C ALA A 213 14.47 11.61 4.45
N THR A 214 13.48 12.40 4.85
CA THR A 214 12.06 12.06 4.70
C THR A 214 11.30 13.14 3.92
N VAL A 215 10.35 12.72 3.11
CA VAL A 215 9.38 13.60 2.45
C VAL A 215 7.99 12.98 2.57
N CYS A 216 6.96 13.82 2.47
CA CYS A 216 5.57 13.40 2.61
C CYS A 216 4.74 14.01 1.48
N PHE A 217 3.91 13.19 0.82
CA PHE A 217 2.89 13.67 -0.10
C PHE A 217 1.74 14.30 0.67
N GLU A 218 1.01 15.22 0.06
CA GLU A 218 -0.19 15.80 0.67
C GLU A 218 -1.20 14.69 1.01
N PRO A 219 -1.88 14.78 2.17
CA PRO A 219 -2.95 13.84 2.53
C PRO A 219 -4.03 13.80 1.45
N THR A 220 -4.49 12.62 1.15
CA THR A 220 -5.49 12.33 0.12
C THR A 220 -6.78 11.87 0.79
N GLU A 221 -7.91 12.44 0.42
CA GLU A 221 -9.23 11.98 0.88
C GLU A 221 -9.70 10.80 0.03
N ASN A 222 -10.10 9.71 0.69
CA ASN A 222 -10.47 8.46 0.06
C ASN A 222 -11.95 8.16 0.27
N VAL A 223 -12.61 7.69 -0.78
CA VAL A 223 -13.97 7.17 -0.72
C VAL A 223 -13.97 5.72 -1.15
N HIS A 224 -14.47 4.85 -0.28
CA HIS A 224 -14.64 3.43 -0.56
C HIS A 224 -16.09 3.12 -0.91
N THR A 225 -16.27 2.26 -1.90
CA THR A 225 -17.58 1.70 -2.29
C THR A 225 -17.46 0.19 -2.29
N ASN A 226 -18.34 -0.48 -1.56
CA ASN A 226 -18.27 -1.94 -1.37
C ASN A 226 -16.88 -2.41 -0.91
N HIS A 227 -16.28 -1.71 0.04
CA HIS A 227 -14.95 -1.96 0.61
C HIS A 227 -13.78 -1.80 -0.37
N MET A 228 -14.00 -1.30 -1.57
CA MET A 228 -12.94 -1.00 -2.53
C MET A 228 -12.78 0.51 -2.68
N LEU A 229 -11.54 0.97 -2.77
CA LEU A 229 -11.26 2.38 -3.04
C LEU A 229 -11.86 2.76 -4.40
N ALA A 230 -12.84 3.66 -4.38
CA ALA A 230 -13.51 4.16 -5.57
C ALA A 230 -12.85 5.43 -6.09
N THR A 231 -12.63 6.42 -5.19
CA THR A 231 -11.99 7.70 -5.55
C THR A 231 -11.00 8.14 -4.50
N SER A 232 -10.00 8.89 -4.95
CA SER A 232 -9.04 9.61 -4.11
C SER A 232 -8.94 11.05 -4.57
N THR A 233 -9.14 12.01 -3.66
CA THR A 233 -9.16 13.44 -4.00
C THR A 233 -8.08 14.20 -3.25
N VAL A 234 -7.35 15.05 -3.97
CA VAL A 234 -6.37 15.95 -3.40
C VAL A 234 -6.62 17.39 -3.92
N PRO A 235 -6.63 18.39 -3.04
CA PRO A 235 -6.40 18.30 -1.60
C PRO A 235 -7.57 17.63 -0.86
N ALA A 236 -7.27 16.95 0.24
CA ALA A 236 -8.27 16.46 1.16
C ALA A 236 -8.99 17.64 1.86
N ALA A 237 -10.30 17.50 2.10
CA ALA A 237 -11.08 18.54 2.78
C ALA A 237 -10.89 18.47 4.32
N ILE A 238 -9.66 18.65 4.78
CA ILE A 238 -9.23 18.64 6.19
C ILE A 238 -8.48 19.93 6.55
N SER A 239 -8.37 20.22 7.84
CA SER A 239 -7.58 21.37 8.29
C SER A 239 -6.08 21.14 8.11
N SER A 240 -5.30 22.23 8.01
CA SER A 240 -3.84 22.15 7.95
C SER A 240 -3.22 21.46 9.17
N ALA A 241 -3.84 21.58 10.34
CA ALA A 241 -3.39 20.90 11.56
C ALA A 241 -3.57 19.38 11.44
N ILE A 242 -4.71 18.91 10.96
CA ILE A 242 -4.95 17.48 10.70
C ILE A 242 -3.96 16.96 9.66
N ALA A 243 -3.76 17.72 8.57
CA ALA A 243 -2.81 17.36 7.52
C ALA A 243 -1.37 17.22 8.05
N ALA A 244 -0.92 18.16 8.87
CA ALA A 244 0.41 18.12 9.48
C ALA A 244 0.56 16.92 10.42
N THR A 245 -0.45 16.63 11.26
CA THR A 245 -0.45 15.47 12.16
C THR A 245 -0.43 14.16 11.38
N ALA A 246 -1.19 14.04 10.29
CA ALA A 246 -1.21 12.85 9.45
C ALA A 246 0.16 12.59 8.79
N CYS A 247 0.81 13.64 8.28
CA CYS A 247 2.17 13.56 7.74
C CYS A 247 3.19 13.17 8.82
N ASP A 248 3.09 13.75 10.04
CA ASP A 248 3.97 13.40 11.16
C ASP A 248 3.85 11.92 11.52
N ILE A 249 2.64 11.38 11.62
CA ILE A 249 2.40 9.95 11.88
C ILE A 249 3.09 9.09 10.82
N ALA A 250 2.88 9.38 9.53
CA ALA A 250 3.46 8.60 8.45
C ALA A 250 5.00 8.66 8.43
N VAL A 251 5.57 9.84 8.70
CA VAL A 251 7.04 10.01 8.80
C VAL A 251 7.59 9.26 10.00
N ARG A 252 6.96 9.37 11.19
CA ARG A 252 7.40 8.62 12.39
C ARG A 252 7.35 7.12 12.14
N ALA A 253 6.32 6.63 11.46
CA ALA A 253 6.20 5.22 11.10
C ALA A 253 7.34 4.79 10.15
N ALA A 254 7.63 5.59 9.11
CA ALA A 254 8.73 5.31 8.20
C ALA A 254 10.11 5.32 8.91
N VAL A 255 10.32 6.22 9.85
CA VAL A 255 11.56 6.29 10.66
C VAL A 255 11.67 5.09 11.58
N ALA A 256 10.61 4.73 12.30
CA ALA A 256 10.62 3.60 13.25
C ALA A 256 10.83 2.24 12.56
N LEU A 257 10.37 2.08 11.32
CA LEU A 257 10.63 0.90 10.48
C LEU A 257 12.03 0.89 9.86
N ASP A 258 12.84 1.92 10.07
CA ASP A 258 14.09 2.16 9.31
C ASP A 258 13.87 1.96 7.79
N LEU A 259 12.75 2.46 7.32
CA LEU A 259 12.32 2.28 5.95
C LEU A 259 13.29 2.96 4.97
N VAL A 260 13.60 2.28 3.87
CA VAL A 260 14.16 2.91 2.66
C VAL A 260 13.19 2.65 1.53
N GLY A 261 12.39 3.64 1.18
CA GLY A 261 11.30 3.45 0.20
C GLY A 261 10.07 4.29 0.52
N LEU A 262 8.89 3.75 0.26
CA LEU A 262 7.59 4.37 0.53
C LEU A 262 6.83 3.64 1.62
N LEU A 263 6.08 4.40 2.39
CA LEU A 263 5.07 3.90 3.32
C LEU A 263 3.78 4.70 3.13
N ALA A 264 2.71 4.02 2.78
CA ALA A 264 1.36 4.59 2.84
C ALA A 264 0.74 4.25 4.19
N VAL A 265 0.08 5.21 4.82
CA VAL A 265 -0.69 5.03 6.05
C VAL A 265 -2.11 5.50 5.81
N GLU A 266 -3.08 4.63 6.02
CA GLU A 266 -4.51 4.95 5.95
C GLU A 266 -5.03 5.29 7.35
N MET A 267 -5.83 6.36 7.43
CA MET A 267 -6.33 6.90 8.69
C MET A 267 -7.80 7.30 8.59
N PHE A 268 -8.53 7.12 9.67
CA PHE A 268 -9.84 7.69 9.87
C PHE A 268 -9.72 9.06 10.56
N VAL A 269 -10.50 10.03 10.11
CA VAL A 269 -10.68 11.33 10.77
C VAL A 269 -11.98 11.27 11.57
N ALA A 270 -11.89 11.20 12.87
CA ALA A 270 -13.06 11.21 13.76
C ALA A 270 -13.74 12.61 13.77
N PRO A 271 -15.01 12.72 14.25
CA PRO A 271 -15.73 13.99 14.29
C PRO A 271 -15.03 15.11 15.07
N ASP A 272 -14.23 14.76 16.08
CA ASP A 272 -13.43 15.69 16.88
C ASP A 272 -12.08 16.06 16.25
N GLY A 273 -11.77 15.50 15.06
CA GLY A 273 -10.52 15.70 14.36
C GLY A 273 -9.40 14.74 14.76
N THR A 274 -9.64 13.81 15.68
CA THR A 274 -8.68 12.77 16.05
C THR A 274 -8.39 11.87 14.86
N LEU A 275 -7.10 11.54 14.66
CA LEU A 275 -6.66 10.57 13.65
C LEU A 275 -6.51 9.18 14.26
N LEU A 276 -7.11 8.19 13.61
CA LEU A 276 -6.98 6.78 13.99
C LEU A 276 -6.39 6.00 12.82
N CYS A 277 -5.20 5.41 13.01
CA CYS A 277 -4.54 4.61 11.98
C CYS A 277 -5.32 3.31 11.74
N ASN A 278 -5.65 3.08 10.46
CA ASN A 278 -6.32 1.87 10.01
C ASN A 278 -5.30 0.81 9.61
N GLU A 279 -4.51 1.06 8.57
CA GLU A 279 -3.51 0.13 8.06
C GLU A 279 -2.36 0.86 7.38
N MET A 280 -1.27 0.15 7.10
CA MET A 280 -0.14 0.68 6.34
C MET A 280 0.30 -0.28 5.24
N ALA A 281 0.94 0.28 4.21
CA ALA A 281 1.52 -0.47 3.11
C ALA A 281 2.92 0.07 2.76
N PRO A 282 4.00 -0.74 2.91
CA PRO A 282 5.37 -0.30 2.62
C PRO A 282 5.69 -0.38 1.11
N ARG A 283 4.87 0.24 0.28
CA ARG A 283 4.91 0.23 -1.19
C ARG A 283 4.09 1.39 -1.77
N PRO A 284 4.15 1.63 -3.10
CA PRO A 284 3.19 2.52 -3.74
C PRO A 284 1.75 2.11 -3.44
N HIS A 285 0.89 3.10 -3.24
CA HIS A 285 -0.49 2.86 -2.83
C HIS A 285 -1.48 3.36 -3.88
N ASN A 286 -2.63 2.68 -3.98
CA ASN A 286 -3.66 3.05 -4.94
C ASN A 286 -4.15 4.49 -4.75
N SER A 287 -4.30 4.93 -3.50
CA SER A 287 -4.69 6.30 -3.19
C SER A 287 -3.65 7.36 -3.61
N GLY A 288 -2.42 6.96 -3.90
CA GLY A 288 -1.35 7.83 -4.40
C GLY A 288 -1.25 7.92 -5.92
N HIS A 289 -2.13 7.26 -6.68
CA HIS A 289 -2.06 7.30 -8.15
C HIS A 289 -2.32 8.70 -8.74
N TRP A 290 -2.99 9.57 -8.01
CA TRP A 290 -3.13 10.98 -8.38
C TRP A 290 -1.78 11.69 -8.59
N THR A 291 -0.71 11.22 -7.92
CA THR A 291 0.61 11.82 -8.01
C THR A 291 1.20 11.77 -9.43
N MET A 292 0.76 10.81 -10.26
CA MET A 292 1.22 10.67 -11.64
C MET A 292 0.87 11.89 -12.51
N ASP A 293 -0.21 12.58 -12.18
CA ASP A 293 -0.69 13.76 -12.94
C ASP A 293 -0.86 15.00 -12.06
N GLY A 294 -0.58 14.89 -10.75
CA GLY A 294 -0.71 15.99 -9.78
C GLY A 294 0.38 17.04 -9.88
N GLY A 295 1.47 16.75 -10.58
CA GLY A 295 2.67 17.58 -10.73
C GLY A 295 3.82 17.10 -9.84
N GLY A 296 5.03 17.44 -10.25
CA GLY A 296 6.26 17.06 -9.56
C GLY A 296 6.60 15.57 -9.70
N CYS A 297 7.29 15.03 -8.71
CA CYS A 297 7.70 13.63 -8.64
C CYS A 297 6.52 12.76 -8.16
N ASP A 298 6.17 11.73 -8.93
CA ASP A 298 5.12 10.78 -8.55
C ASP A 298 5.65 9.73 -7.55
N GLN A 299 4.73 8.99 -6.92
CA GLN A 299 5.08 7.98 -5.93
C GLN A 299 5.97 6.85 -6.48
N PHE A 300 5.83 6.49 -7.76
CA PHE A 300 6.62 5.43 -8.38
C PHE A 300 8.05 5.90 -8.62
N GLU A 301 8.22 7.12 -9.16
CA GLU A 301 9.54 7.73 -9.27
C GLU A 301 10.18 7.91 -7.90
N MET A 302 9.40 8.30 -6.87
CA MET A 302 9.90 8.48 -5.52
C MET A 302 10.43 7.17 -4.93
N LEU A 303 9.73 6.03 -5.14
CA LEU A 303 10.24 4.71 -4.73
C LEU A 303 11.51 4.34 -5.48
N VAL A 304 11.56 4.56 -6.79
CA VAL A 304 12.77 4.30 -7.60
C VAL A 304 13.94 5.13 -7.08
N ARG A 305 13.73 6.41 -6.75
CA ARG A 305 14.75 7.28 -6.15
C ARG A 305 15.27 6.71 -4.83
N ALA A 306 14.37 6.34 -3.93
CA ALA A 306 14.75 5.76 -2.63
C ALA A 306 15.51 4.44 -2.80
N ALA A 307 15.03 3.54 -3.66
CA ALA A 307 15.65 2.25 -3.93
C ALA A 307 17.03 2.39 -4.58
N ALA A 308 17.17 3.28 -5.56
CA ALA A 308 18.43 3.54 -6.26
C ALA A 308 19.42 4.42 -5.46
N GLY A 309 19.03 4.96 -4.31
CA GLY A 309 19.87 5.85 -3.51
C GLY A 309 19.97 7.27 -4.06
N LEU A 310 19.06 7.68 -4.96
CA LEU A 310 18.97 9.05 -5.45
C LEU A 310 18.38 9.97 -4.36
N PRO A 311 18.68 11.27 -4.38
CA PRO A 311 18.05 12.22 -3.47
C PRO A 311 16.53 12.21 -3.62
N LEU A 312 15.81 12.20 -2.50
CA LEU A 312 14.38 12.46 -2.50
C LEU A 312 14.13 13.94 -2.85
N VAL A 313 12.99 14.19 -3.47
CA VAL A 313 12.54 15.56 -3.77
C VAL A 313 11.24 15.83 -3.04
N THR A 314 11.04 17.07 -2.58
CA THR A 314 9.78 17.44 -1.94
C THR A 314 8.64 17.29 -2.94
N PRO A 315 7.61 16.48 -2.66
CA PRO A 315 6.45 16.37 -3.52
C PRO A 315 5.76 17.74 -3.67
N MET A 316 5.42 18.10 -4.89
CA MET A 316 4.78 19.37 -5.19
C MET A 316 3.55 19.13 -6.08
N ARG A 317 2.39 19.50 -5.56
CA ARG A 317 1.14 19.45 -6.33
C ARG A 317 0.91 20.79 -7.03
N THR A 318 0.71 20.72 -8.34
CA THR A 318 0.45 21.92 -9.19
C THR A 318 -1.00 22.02 -9.63
N VAL A 319 -1.76 20.93 -9.56
CA VAL A 319 -3.19 20.85 -9.93
C VAL A 319 -3.96 20.09 -8.86
N ASP A 320 -5.25 20.34 -8.73
CA ASP A 320 -6.15 19.51 -7.94
C ASP A 320 -6.50 18.26 -8.75
N VAL A 321 -6.57 17.11 -8.09
CA VAL A 321 -6.81 15.83 -8.76
C VAL A 321 -7.88 15.04 -8.05
N THR A 322 -8.78 14.44 -8.82
CA THR A 322 -9.64 13.35 -8.36
C THR A 322 -9.27 12.10 -9.16
N MET A 323 -8.65 11.14 -8.50
CA MET A 323 -8.39 9.81 -9.05
C MET A 323 -9.66 8.97 -8.93
N ILE A 324 -10.01 8.27 -10.00
CA ILE A 324 -11.16 7.36 -10.09
C ILE A 324 -10.65 5.97 -10.48
N ASN A 325 -10.89 4.97 -9.66
CA ASN A 325 -10.54 3.59 -10.01
C ASN A 325 -11.50 3.03 -11.07
N LEU A 326 -10.95 2.37 -12.08
CA LEU A 326 -11.69 1.59 -13.06
C LEU A 326 -11.70 0.13 -12.60
N VAL A 327 -12.83 -0.31 -12.04
CA VAL A 327 -13.00 -1.66 -11.46
C VAL A 327 -13.97 -2.46 -12.30
N GLY A 328 -13.59 -3.70 -12.67
CA GLY A 328 -14.44 -4.58 -13.46
C GLY A 328 -14.86 -3.92 -14.77
N ASP A 329 -16.16 -3.87 -15.00
CA ASP A 329 -16.78 -3.34 -16.22
C ASP A 329 -16.66 -1.81 -16.36
N GLY A 330 -16.13 -1.12 -15.36
CA GLY A 330 -15.82 0.32 -15.45
C GLY A 330 -14.84 0.69 -16.57
N ILE A 331 -14.19 -0.31 -17.17
CA ILE A 331 -13.35 -0.13 -18.37
C ILE A 331 -14.19 0.04 -19.66
N GLU A 332 -15.47 -0.31 -19.68
CA GLU A 332 -16.31 -0.24 -20.88
C GLU A 332 -16.68 1.19 -21.27
N ASP A 333 -16.61 2.13 -20.34
CA ASP A 333 -17.00 3.54 -20.52
C ASP A 333 -15.79 4.48 -20.66
N LEU A 334 -14.71 4.03 -21.32
CA LEU A 334 -13.50 4.83 -21.49
C LEU A 334 -13.64 5.99 -22.46
N GLU A 335 -14.57 5.93 -23.41
CA GLU A 335 -14.73 6.95 -24.43
C GLU A 335 -15.00 8.35 -23.84
N ARG A 336 -15.78 8.42 -22.77
CA ARG A 336 -16.04 9.66 -22.03
C ARG A 336 -14.78 10.31 -21.47
N TYR A 337 -13.78 9.49 -21.08
CA TYR A 337 -12.52 9.99 -20.53
C TYR A 337 -11.54 10.35 -21.65
N TYR A 338 -11.56 9.66 -22.78
CA TYR A 338 -10.70 10.00 -23.91
C TYR A 338 -11.08 11.32 -24.57
N THR A 339 -12.34 11.72 -24.47
CA THR A 339 -12.83 13.01 -24.99
C THR A 339 -12.76 14.17 -23.97
N ASP A 340 -12.50 13.86 -22.68
CA ASP A 340 -12.37 14.88 -21.64
C ASP A 340 -10.91 15.41 -21.55
N PRO A 341 -10.66 16.69 -21.86
CA PRO A 341 -9.31 17.26 -21.82
C PRO A 341 -8.71 17.30 -20.40
N THR A 342 -9.51 17.13 -19.36
CA THR A 342 -9.05 17.09 -17.97
C THR A 342 -8.72 15.66 -17.50
N ALA A 343 -9.12 14.64 -18.24
CA ALA A 343 -8.89 13.25 -17.87
C ALA A 343 -7.49 12.74 -18.30
N ARG A 344 -6.88 11.94 -17.45
CA ARG A 344 -5.65 11.20 -17.73
C ARG A 344 -5.90 9.74 -17.42
N VAL A 345 -5.93 8.90 -18.46
CA VAL A 345 -6.29 7.50 -18.38
C VAL A 345 -5.05 6.63 -18.21
N HIS A 346 -5.04 5.77 -17.22
CA HIS A 346 -3.96 4.82 -16.92
C HIS A 346 -4.52 3.40 -16.89
N LEU A 347 -4.30 2.62 -17.93
CA LEU A 347 -4.73 1.22 -18.02
C LEU A 347 -3.59 0.29 -17.60
N TYR A 348 -3.95 -0.79 -16.90
CA TYR A 348 -2.96 -1.69 -16.33
C TYR A 348 -2.54 -2.84 -17.25
N GLY A 349 -3.11 -2.96 -18.45
CA GLY A 349 -2.76 -4.01 -19.40
C GLY A 349 -3.28 -5.41 -19.03
N LYS A 350 -4.31 -5.50 -18.18
CA LYS A 350 -4.92 -6.78 -17.80
C LYS A 350 -5.87 -7.28 -18.88
N ALA A 351 -5.72 -8.55 -19.28
CA ALA A 351 -6.45 -9.12 -20.42
C ALA A 351 -7.96 -9.22 -20.22
N HIS A 352 -8.45 -9.47 -18.98
CA HIS A 352 -9.86 -9.72 -18.73
C HIS A 352 -10.37 -8.89 -17.56
N ALA A 353 -11.43 -8.12 -17.81
CA ALA A 353 -12.22 -7.49 -16.77
C ALA A 353 -13.03 -8.56 -16.01
N ARG A 354 -13.16 -8.40 -14.71
CA ARG A 354 -14.04 -9.19 -13.83
C ARG A 354 -14.36 -8.39 -12.57
N ALA A 355 -15.47 -8.69 -11.96
CA ALA A 355 -15.92 -8.01 -10.76
C ALA A 355 -14.81 -7.92 -9.70
N GLY A 356 -14.61 -6.74 -9.13
CA GLY A 356 -13.60 -6.47 -8.12
C GLY A 356 -12.16 -6.34 -8.65
N ARG A 357 -11.89 -6.56 -9.95
CA ARG A 357 -10.53 -6.41 -10.50
C ARG A 357 -10.28 -4.97 -10.92
N LYS A 358 -9.26 -4.33 -10.34
CA LYS A 358 -8.80 -3.01 -10.76
C LYS A 358 -8.14 -3.12 -12.14
N MET A 359 -8.72 -2.48 -13.14
CA MET A 359 -8.30 -2.53 -14.55
C MET A 359 -7.47 -1.32 -14.96
N GLY A 360 -7.64 -0.21 -14.25
CA GLY A 360 -6.98 1.06 -14.49
C GLY A 360 -7.43 2.09 -13.49
N HIS A 361 -7.03 3.32 -13.72
CA HIS A 361 -7.57 4.51 -13.06
C HIS A 361 -7.60 5.70 -14.01
N VAL A 362 -8.36 6.69 -13.66
CA VAL A 362 -8.41 7.97 -14.36
C VAL A 362 -8.15 9.08 -13.34
N ASN A 363 -7.23 9.96 -13.66
CA ASN A 363 -7.01 11.20 -12.92
C ASN A 363 -7.73 12.34 -13.61
N ILE A 364 -8.72 12.95 -12.96
CA ILE A 364 -9.35 14.19 -13.42
C ILE A 364 -8.58 15.34 -12.81
N VAL A 365 -7.89 16.11 -13.65
CA VAL A 365 -7.04 17.23 -13.22
C VAL A 365 -7.76 18.55 -13.37
N ARG A 366 -7.62 19.44 -12.39
CA ARG A 366 -8.19 20.79 -12.41
C ARG A 366 -7.12 21.78 -11.97
N LEU A 367 -7.07 22.94 -12.63
CA LEU A 367 -6.17 24.00 -12.18
C LEU A 367 -6.49 24.38 -10.74
N LYS A 368 -5.46 24.60 -9.94
CA LYS A 368 -5.62 25.13 -8.58
C LYS A 368 -6.46 26.40 -8.66
N LYS A 369 -7.52 26.49 -7.85
CA LYS A 369 -8.18 27.76 -7.61
C LYS A 369 -7.17 28.65 -6.90
N SER A 370 -6.88 29.78 -7.53
CA SER A 370 -6.02 30.84 -6.98
C SER A 370 -6.61 31.41 -5.69
#